data_8f81024489774b591aeec7a9e7722611
#
_entry.id   8f81024489774b591aeec7a9e7722611
#
_cell.length_a   1.000
_cell.length_b   1.000
_cell.length_c   1.000
_cell.angle_alpha   90.00
_cell.angle_beta   90.00
_cell.angle_gamma   90.00
#
_symmetry.space_group_name_H-M   'P 1'
#
loop_
_entity.id
_entity.type
_entity.pdbx_description
1 polymer ?
#
loop_
_entity_poly.entity_id
_entity_poly.type
_entity_poly.pdbx_seq_one_letter_code
_entity_poly.pdbx_strand_id
1 'polypeptide(L)'
;ACGRGEYAVGLGEMFPENNFIGVDIKGNRMYLGAKKALDKQLNNIRFLRTQIEMLPDYFGKDEVDEIWITFPDPQLRTSKAKKRLTHPRFLRLYQKVLKKNGVIHLKTDSPHLFRFTKLVSDMYGISVIESCDNVYAQSEIDKTLTIKTHYESLDIAGSNKIFYIKFSLPDTLPEKDDELQELLKTTETNQEITNQ
;
A
#
# COMPACT_ATOMS: atom_id res chain seq x y z
N ALA A 1 -6.39 -2.54 -2.30
CA ALA A 1 -6.40 -3.70 -1.38
C ALA A 1 -7.03 -3.34 -0.02
N CYS A 2 -8.21 -2.69 -0.01
CA CYS A 2 -8.86 -2.26 1.24
C CYS A 2 -9.41 -3.42 2.09
N GLY A 3 -9.47 -4.64 1.53
CA GLY A 3 -9.91 -5.83 2.23
C GLY A 3 -11.33 -5.69 2.80
N ARG A 4 -11.44 -5.74 4.13
CA ARG A 4 -12.71 -5.56 4.86
C ARG A 4 -13.02 -4.09 5.15
N GLY A 5 -12.22 -3.15 4.64
CA GLY A 5 -12.44 -1.72 4.76
C GLY A 5 -12.12 -1.10 6.11
N GLU A 6 -11.37 -1.81 6.99
CA GLU A 6 -11.05 -1.32 8.33
C GLU A 6 -10.34 0.04 8.30
N TYR A 7 -9.38 0.20 7.37
CA TYR A 7 -8.69 1.47 7.21
C TYR A 7 -9.61 2.58 6.68
N ALA A 8 -10.42 2.31 5.65
CA ALA A 8 -11.36 3.30 5.13
C ALA A 8 -12.34 3.76 6.21
N VAL A 9 -12.86 2.83 7.02
CA VAL A 9 -13.77 3.15 8.13
C VAL A 9 -13.04 3.89 9.24
N GLY A 10 -11.88 3.40 9.68
CA GLY A 10 -11.12 4.02 10.78
C GLY A 10 -10.66 5.43 10.46
N LEU A 11 -10.14 5.66 9.24
CA LEU A 11 -9.75 7.00 8.80
C LEU A 11 -10.97 7.92 8.64
N GLY A 12 -12.09 7.40 8.11
CA GLY A 12 -13.31 8.18 7.98
C GLY A 12 -13.92 8.61 9.31
N GLU A 13 -13.77 7.81 10.37
CA GLU A 13 -14.12 8.18 11.74
C GLU A 13 -13.19 9.26 12.33
N MET A 14 -11.88 9.14 12.05
CA MET A 14 -10.89 10.09 12.57
C MET A 14 -10.95 11.46 11.88
N PHE A 15 -11.31 11.47 10.59
CA PHE A 15 -11.27 12.67 9.74
C PHE A 15 -12.59 12.85 9.00
N PRO A 16 -13.68 13.30 9.70
CA PRO A 16 -15.02 13.41 9.13
C PRO A 16 -15.11 14.41 7.96
N GLU A 17 -14.19 15.37 7.90
CA GLU A 17 -14.12 16.37 6.82
C GLU A 17 -13.47 15.84 5.53
N ASN A 18 -12.81 14.66 5.57
CA ASN A 18 -12.16 14.05 4.42
C ASN A 18 -13.00 12.90 3.87
N ASN A 19 -12.94 12.68 2.57
CA ASN A 19 -13.59 11.56 1.91
C ASN A 19 -12.63 10.37 1.77
N PHE A 20 -13.12 9.16 2.03
CA PHE A 20 -12.35 7.94 1.94
C PHE A 20 -13.02 6.93 1.00
N ILE A 21 -12.23 6.35 0.10
CA ILE A 21 -12.71 5.36 -0.85
C ILE A 21 -11.91 4.07 -0.69
N GLY A 22 -12.55 3.03 -0.19
CA GLY A 22 -11.96 1.70 -0.11
C GLY A 22 -12.01 1.01 -1.49
N VAL A 23 -10.85 0.66 -2.04
CA VAL A 23 -10.73 0.01 -3.37
C VAL A 23 -10.23 -1.42 -3.21
N ASP A 24 -10.95 -2.40 -3.75
CA ASP A 24 -10.54 -3.82 -3.79
C ASP A 24 -11.24 -4.56 -4.94
N ILE A 25 -10.71 -5.73 -5.31
CA ILE A 25 -11.33 -6.65 -6.26
C ILE A 25 -12.34 -7.61 -5.60
N LYS A 26 -12.26 -7.77 -4.27
CA LYS A 26 -13.05 -8.74 -3.50
C LYS A 26 -14.28 -8.10 -2.85
N GLY A 27 -15.37 -7.97 -3.62
CA GLY A 27 -16.61 -7.33 -3.15
C GLY A 27 -17.22 -7.93 -1.87
N ASN A 28 -17.10 -9.26 -1.68
CA ASN A 28 -17.58 -9.92 -0.47
C ASN A 28 -16.84 -9.48 0.82
N ARG A 29 -15.58 -9.07 0.71
CA ARG A 29 -14.83 -8.51 1.84
C ARG A 29 -15.24 -7.07 2.10
N MET A 30 -15.33 -6.26 1.05
CA MET A 30 -15.71 -4.83 1.12
C MET A 30 -17.10 -4.62 1.73
N TYR A 31 -18.02 -5.59 1.56
CA TYR A 31 -19.34 -5.56 2.15
C TYR A 31 -19.31 -5.31 3.67
N LEU A 32 -18.34 -5.89 4.38
CA LEU A 32 -18.21 -5.73 5.83
C LEU A 32 -17.91 -4.27 6.22
N GLY A 33 -16.99 -3.63 5.48
CA GLY A 33 -16.67 -2.22 5.66
C GLY A 33 -17.85 -1.31 5.29
N ALA A 34 -18.50 -1.58 4.16
CA ALA A 34 -19.67 -0.82 3.72
C ALA A 34 -20.81 -0.90 4.74
N LYS A 35 -21.11 -2.09 5.25
CA LYS A 35 -22.10 -2.28 6.31
C LYS A 35 -21.74 -1.48 7.56
N LYS A 36 -20.48 -1.59 8.02
CA LYS A 36 -20.00 -0.87 9.21
C LYS A 36 -20.11 0.65 9.04
N ALA A 37 -19.77 1.17 7.85
CA ALA A 37 -19.91 2.59 7.55
C ALA A 37 -21.36 3.04 7.60
N LEU A 38 -22.30 2.24 7.08
CA LEU A 38 -23.74 2.52 7.14
C LEU A 38 -24.27 2.47 8.57
N ASP A 39 -23.93 1.42 9.33
CA ASP A 39 -24.36 1.25 10.72
C ASP A 39 -23.91 2.42 11.62
N LYS A 40 -22.74 3.01 11.29
CA LYS A 40 -22.16 4.17 11.98
C LYS A 40 -22.57 5.52 11.36
N GLN A 41 -23.37 5.53 10.31
CA GLN A 41 -23.81 6.73 9.58
C GLN A 41 -22.64 7.58 9.04
N LEU A 42 -21.54 6.94 8.60
CA LEU A 42 -20.37 7.62 8.05
C LEU A 42 -20.60 7.98 6.58
N ASN A 43 -20.96 9.23 6.33
CA ASN A 43 -21.30 9.72 4.99
C ASN A 43 -20.10 10.06 4.10
N ASN A 44 -18.89 10.05 4.66
CA ASN A 44 -17.64 10.36 4.01
C ASN A 44 -16.87 9.13 3.50
N ILE A 45 -17.49 7.93 3.54
CA ILE A 45 -16.86 6.67 3.11
C ILE A 45 -17.62 6.08 1.94
N ARG A 46 -16.89 5.61 0.93
CA ARG A 46 -17.41 4.86 -0.21
C ARG A 46 -16.53 3.65 -0.49
N PHE A 47 -17.07 2.69 -1.25
CA PHE A 47 -16.34 1.51 -1.67
C PHE A 47 -16.46 1.33 -3.18
N LEU A 48 -15.32 1.10 -3.84
CA LEU A 48 -15.21 0.90 -5.27
C LEU A 48 -14.63 -0.49 -5.54
N ARG A 49 -15.43 -1.38 -6.14
CA ARG A 49 -14.95 -2.69 -6.58
C ARG A 49 -14.37 -2.60 -7.98
N THR A 50 -13.04 -2.58 -8.06
CA THR A 50 -12.33 -2.54 -9.35
C THR A 50 -10.93 -3.12 -9.24
N GLN A 51 -10.29 -3.37 -10.38
CA GLN A 51 -8.86 -3.66 -10.45
C GLN A 51 -8.07 -2.35 -10.34
N ILE A 52 -6.91 -2.39 -9.71
CA ILE A 52 -6.08 -1.21 -9.50
C ILE A 52 -5.60 -0.57 -10.81
N GLU A 53 -5.48 -1.36 -11.86
CA GLU A 53 -5.13 -0.90 -13.20
C GLU A 53 -6.16 0.08 -13.79
N MET A 54 -7.41 -0.05 -13.36
CA MET A 54 -8.53 0.79 -13.82
C MET A 54 -8.70 2.07 -12.99
N LEU A 55 -7.79 2.33 -12.04
CA LEU A 55 -7.91 3.50 -11.15
C LEU A 55 -8.06 4.83 -11.91
N PRO A 56 -7.30 5.08 -13.00
CA PRO A 56 -7.44 6.32 -13.78
C PRO A 56 -8.78 6.48 -14.54
N ASP A 57 -9.60 5.42 -14.62
CA ASP A 57 -10.94 5.51 -15.23
C ASP A 57 -11.99 6.03 -14.25
N TYR A 58 -11.68 5.99 -12.94
CA TYR A 58 -12.56 6.41 -11.86
C TYR A 58 -12.14 7.71 -11.18
N PHE A 59 -10.87 8.07 -11.28
CA PHE A 59 -10.31 9.26 -10.66
C PHE A 59 -9.60 10.12 -11.70
N GLY A 60 -9.89 11.41 -11.68
CA GLY A 60 -9.23 12.39 -12.52
C GLY A 60 -7.81 12.73 -12.03
N LYS A 61 -7.12 13.51 -12.85
CA LYS A 61 -5.81 14.05 -12.50
C LYS A 61 -5.94 14.96 -11.28
N ASP A 62 -5.00 14.81 -10.33
CA ASP A 62 -4.91 15.62 -9.11
C ASP A 62 -6.17 15.52 -8.21
N GLU A 63 -6.91 14.42 -8.28
CA GLU A 63 -8.13 14.21 -7.48
C GLU A 63 -7.85 13.53 -6.12
N VAL A 64 -6.77 12.73 -6.04
CA VAL A 64 -6.44 11.93 -4.85
C VAL A 64 -5.33 12.59 -4.05
N ASP A 65 -5.53 12.85 -2.77
CA ASP A 65 -4.53 13.42 -1.86
C ASP A 65 -3.56 12.36 -1.34
N GLU A 66 -4.08 11.20 -0.95
CA GLU A 66 -3.30 10.13 -0.32
C GLU A 66 -3.76 8.75 -0.79
N ILE A 67 -2.83 7.81 -0.90
CA ILE A 67 -3.12 6.40 -1.16
C ILE A 67 -2.59 5.55 0.00
N TRP A 68 -3.48 4.81 0.65
CA TRP A 68 -3.15 3.87 1.71
C TRP A 68 -3.17 2.43 1.18
N ILE A 69 -2.01 1.78 1.17
CA ILE A 69 -1.82 0.37 0.80
C ILE A 69 -1.59 -0.41 2.08
N THR A 70 -2.61 -1.14 2.53
CA THR A 70 -2.58 -1.80 3.83
C THR A 70 -2.70 -3.31 3.69
N PHE A 71 -1.67 -4.04 4.11
CA PHE A 71 -1.58 -5.50 4.07
C PHE A 71 -1.93 -6.10 2.70
N PRO A 72 -1.36 -5.57 1.60
CA PRO A 72 -1.56 -6.16 0.27
C PRO A 72 -0.85 -7.50 0.20
N ASP A 73 -1.24 -8.34 -0.77
CA ASP A 73 -0.51 -9.56 -1.08
C ASP A 73 0.95 -9.23 -1.42
N PRO A 74 1.95 -9.73 -0.67
CA PRO A 74 3.35 -9.37 -0.86
C PRO A 74 3.97 -9.94 -2.14
N GLN A 75 3.32 -10.89 -2.82
CA GLN A 75 3.79 -11.50 -4.06
C GLN A 75 5.26 -11.94 -3.94
N LEU A 76 5.54 -12.90 -3.04
CA LEU A 76 6.89 -13.27 -2.61
C LEU A 76 7.82 -13.69 -3.77
N ARG A 77 7.29 -14.44 -4.76
CA ARG A 77 8.09 -14.91 -5.91
C ARG A 77 8.53 -13.72 -6.77
N THR A 78 9.80 -13.70 -7.19
CA THR A 78 10.36 -12.67 -8.10
C THR A 78 9.60 -12.60 -9.42
N SER A 79 9.18 -13.73 -9.97
CA SER A 79 8.32 -13.77 -11.17
C SER A 79 6.96 -13.08 -11.01
N LYS A 80 6.53 -12.82 -9.78
CA LYS A 80 5.30 -12.09 -9.43
C LYS A 80 5.55 -10.64 -9.01
N ALA A 81 6.79 -10.16 -9.00
CA ALA A 81 7.14 -8.82 -8.51
C ALA A 81 6.32 -7.70 -9.17
N LYS A 82 6.02 -7.84 -10.47
CA LYS A 82 5.15 -6.90 -11.22
C LYS A 82 3.71 -6.80 -10.69
N LYS A 83 3.29 -7.68 -9.76
CA LYS A 83 1.97 -7.65 -9.11
C LYS A 83 1.99 -6.95 -7.75
N ARG A 84 3.16 -6.60 -7.21
CA ARG A 84 3.28 -5.84 -5.96
C ARG A 84 2.73 -4.44 -6.17
N LEU A 85 1.86 -3.97 -5.28
CA LEU A 85 1.20 -2.66 -5.44
C LEU A 85 2.17 -1.46 -5.32
N THR A 86 3.40 -1.68 -4.87
CA THR A 86 4.48 -0.68 -4.88
C THR A 86 5.46 -0.88 -6.05
N HIS A 87 5.13 -1.74 -7.04
CA HIS A 87 5.92 -1.85 -8.26
C HIS A 87 5.78 -0.58 -9.12
N PRO A 88 6.84 -0.12 -9.82
CA PRO A 88 6.82 1.10 -10.63
C PRO A 88 5.65 1.18 -11.62
N ARG A 89 5.22 0.06 -12.21
CA ARG A 89 4.03 0.04 -13.08
C ARG A 89 2.76 0.59 -12.40
N PHE A 90 2.56 0.31 -11.10
CA PHE A 90 1.42 0.83 -10.34
C PHE A 90 1.69 2.26 -9.86
N LEU A 91 2.93 2.57 -9.48
CA LEU A 91 3.30 3.93 -9.09
C LEU A 91 3.04 4.92 -10.23
N ARG A 92 3.30 4.55 -11.50
CA ARG A 92 2.93 5.35 -12.68
C ARG A 92 1.42 5.53 -12.85
N LEU A 93 0.61 4.55 -12.42
CA LEU A 93 -0.84 4.72 -12.41
C LEU A 93 -1.29 5.68 -11.29
N TYR A 94 -0.65 5.59 -10.13
CA TYR A 94 -0.94 6.50 -9.03
C TYR A 94 -0.58 7.94 -9.36
N GLN A 95 0.52 8.19 -10.08
CA GLN A 95 0.87 9.53 -10.58
C GLN A 95 -0.23 10.18 -11.42
N LYS A 96 -1.05 9.38 -12.11
CA LYS A 96 -2.13 9.91 -12.95
C LYS A 96 -3.28 10.52 -12.15
N VAL A 97 -3.44 10.12 -10.91
CA VAL A 97 -4.58 10.50 -10.06
C VAL A 97 -4.18 11.27 -8.80
N LEU A 98 -2.96 11.07 -8.31
CA LEU A 98 -2.44 11.78 -7.14
C LEU A 98 -2.21 13.27 -7.44
N LYS A 99 -2.55 14.10 -6.46
CA LYS A 99 -2.14 15.51 -6.44
C LYS A 99 -0.61 15.63 -6.43
N LYS A 100 -0.13 16.77 -6.90
CA LYS A 100 1.27 17.14 -6.72
C LYS A 100 1.59 17.14 -5.22
N ASN A 101 2.67 16.45 -4.83
CA ASN A 101 3.04 16.19 -3.42
C ASN A 101 2.07 15.27 -2.67
N GLY A 102 1.15 14.60 -3.34
CA GLY A 102 0.35 13.54 -2.76
C GLY A 102 1.23 12.41 -2.25
N VAL A 103 0.80 11.74 -1.18
CA VAL A 103 1.61 10.73 -0.50
C VAL A 103 1.02 9.33 -0.62
N ILE A 104 1.91 8.35 -0.59
CA ILE A 104 1.55 6.93 -0.58
C ILE A 104 2.06 6.32 0.72
N HIS A 105 1.18 5.58 1.37
CA HIS A 105 1.46 4.85 2.60
C HIS A 105 1.44 3.34 2.31
N LEU A 106 2.46 2.63 2.76
CA LEU A 106 2.45 1.18 2.83
C LEU A 106 2.56 0.75 4.28
N LYS A 107 1.57 -0.01 4.77
CA LYS A 107 1.62 -0.72 6.06
C LYS A 107 1.52 -2.22 5.77
N THR A 108 2.47 -3.01 6.26
CA THR A 108 2.56 -4.44 5.94
C THR A 108 3.27 -5.23 7.05
N ASP A 109 2.91 -6.50 7.22
CA ASP A 109 3.63 -7.49 8.00
C ASP A 109 4.78 -8.15 7.23
N SER A 110 4.84 -7.95 5.90
CA SER A 110 5.83 -8.58 5.04
C SER A 110 7.15 -7.82 4.97
N PRO A 111 8.25 -8.35 5.55
CA PRO A 111 9.57 -7.74 5.41
C PRO A 111 10.07 -7.74 3.95
N HIS A 112 9.61 -8.71 3.14
CA HIS A 112 9.94 -8.75 1.72
C HIS A 112 9.35 -7.58 0.94
N LEU A 113 8.06 -7.29 1.14
CA LEU A 113 7.40 -6.18 0.46
C LEU A 113 7.95 -4.84 0.92
N PHE A 114 8.25 -4.71 2.21
CA PHE A 114 8.86 -3.50 2.76
C PHE A 114 10.24 -3.24 2.15
N ARG A 115 11.14 -4.24 2.13
CA ARG A 115 12.46 -4.13 1.48
C ARG A 115 12.36 -3.84 -0.01
N PHE A 116 11.44 -4.51 -0.71
CA PHE A 116 11.17 -4.23 -2.12
C PHE A 116 10.76 -2.77 -2.34
N THR A 117 9.89 -2.23 -1.50
CA THR A 117 9.43 -0.85 -1.62
C THR A 117 10.58 0.14 -1.38
N LYS A 118 11.45 -0.12 -0.41
CA LYS A 118 12.68 0.68 -0.20
C LYS A 118 13.60 0.62 -1.41
N LEU A 119 13.86 -0.57 -1.96
CA LEU A 119 14.67 -0.74 -3.18
C LEU A 119 14.10 0.07 -4.35
N VAL A 120 12.78 0.00 -4.57
CA VAL A 120 12.11 0.80 -5.61
C VAL A 120 12.26 2.29 -5.32
N SER A 121 12.11 2.71 -4.06
CA SER A 121 12.28 4.11 -3.69
C SER A 121 13.67 4.63 -4.04
N ASP A 122 14.71 3.88 -3.69
CA ASP A 122 16.10 4.25 -3.97
C ASP A 122 16.40 4.28 -5.49
N MET A 123 15.96 3.26 -6.23
CA MET A 123 16.24 3.16 -7.68
C MET A 123 15.50 4.23 -8.50
N TYR A 124 14.29 4.61 -8.09
CA TYR A 124 13.42 5.48 -8.87
C TYR A 124 13.38 6.94 -8.37
N GLY A 125 14.23 7.29 -7.41
CA GLY A 125 14.30 8.65 -6.87
C GLY A 125 13.03 9.07 -6.13
N ILE A 126 12.38 8.11 -5.47
CA ILE A 126 11.16 8.34 -4.68
C ILE A 126 11.56 8.92 -3.32
N SER A 127 10.92 10.01 -2.93
CA SER A 127 11.20 10.66 -1.65
C SER A 127 10.53 9.93 -0.50
N VAL A 128 11.31 9.21 0.29
CA VAL A 128 10.83 8.56 1.53
C VAL A 128 10.72 9.64 2.61
N ILE A 129 9.49 9.88 3.09
CA ILE A 129 9.17 10.87 4.13
C ILE A 129 9.33 10.25 5.50
N GLU A 130 8.87 9.01 5.67
CA GLU A 130 8.92 8.26 6.92
C GLU A 130 9.11 6.77 6.64
N SER A 131 9.89 6.09 7.47
CA SER A 131 10.10 4.65 7.38
C SER A 131 10.31 4.05 8.76
N CYS A 132 9.58 2.97 9.06
CA CYS A 132 9.61 2.30 10.36
C CYS A 132 9.60 0.78 10.20
N ASP A 133 10.57 0.12 10.82
CA ASP A 133 10.73 -1.33 10.76
C ASP A 133 9.84 -2.10 11.76
N ASN A 134 9.24 -1.39 12.72
CA ASN A 134 8.23 -1.94 13.62
C ASN A 134 7.40 -0.82 14.24
N VAL A 135 6.20 -0.62 13.72
CA VAL A 135 5.26 0.42 14.17
C VAL A 135 5.02 0.36 15.68
N TYR A 136 4.84 -0.83 16.22
CA TYR A 136 4.49 -1.01 17.64
C TYR A 136 5.68 -0.97 18.62
N ALA A 137 6.91 -0.84 18.11
CA ALA A 137 8.09 -0.61 18.92
C ALA A 137 8.43 0.88 19.10
N GLN A 138 7.69 1.77 18.45
CA GLN A 138 7.90 3.23 18.57
C GLN A 138 7.36 3.74 19.91
N SER A 139 8.02 4.76 20.48
CA SER A 139 7.57 5.42 21.70
C SER A 139 6.26 6.21 21.51
N GLU A 140 6.09 6.78 20.33
CA GLU A 140 4.86 7.46 19.90
C GLU A 140 4.41 6.88 18.57
N ILE A 141 3.17 6.46 18.50
CA ILE A 141 2.58 5.87 17.29
C ILE A 141 1.52 6.83 16.76
N ASP A 142 1.62 7.20 15.49
CA ASP A 142 0.55 7.94 14.81
C ASP A 142 -0.76 7.17 14.93
N LYS A 143 -1.84 7.86 15.32
CA LYS A 143 -3.17 7.25 15.53
C LYS A 143 -3.68 6.52 14.29
N THR A 144 -3.35 6.98 13.09
CA THR A 144 -3.74 6.32 11.84
C THR A 144 -3.10 4.95 11.70
N LEU A 145 -1.88 4.76 12.24
CA LEU A 145 -1.18 3.47 12.22
C LEU A 145 -1.70 2.49 13.28
N THR A 146 -2.49 2.97 14.24
CA THR A 146 -3.12 2.09 15.26
C THR A 146 -4.39 1.39 14.76
N ILE A 147 -4.90 1.77 13.58
CA ILE A 147 -6.02 1.08 12.94
C ILE A 147 -5.57 -0.34 12.59
N LYS A 148 -6.18 -1.33 13.25
CA LYS A 148 -5.88 -2.74 13.01
C LYS A 148 -6.78 -3.32 11.93
N THR A 149 -6.18 -4.10 11.03
CA THR A 149 -6.91 -4.87 10.04
C THR A 149 -7.06 -6.33 10.48
N HIS A 150 -8.02 -7.03 9.90
CA HIS A 150 -8.14 -8.47 10.08
C HIS A 150 -6.86 -9.22 9.71
N TYR A 151 -6.18 -8.78 8.63
CA TYR A 151 -4.95 -9.42 8.16
C TYR A 151 -3.78 -9.20 9.11
N GLU A 152 -3.69 -8.03 9.72
CA GLU A 152 -2.70 -7.72 10.74
C GLU A 152 -2.82 -8.66 11.95
N SER A 153 -4.04 -9.01 12.34
CA SER A 153 -4.29 -9.93 13.47
C SER A 153 -3.90 -11.38 13.18
N LEU A 154 -3.71 -11.74 11.90
CA LEU A 154 -3.37 -13.11 11.49
C LEU A 154 -1.86 -13.39 11.48
N ASP A 155 -1.01 -12.34 11.48
CA ASP A 155 0.45 -12.42 11.38
C ASP A 155 0.92 -13.44 10.31
N ILE A 156 0.37 -13.36 9.12
CA ILE A 156 0.59 -14.34 8.03
C ILE A 156 2.07 -14.45 7.66
N ALA A 157 2.82 -13.36 7.77
CA ALA A 157 4.25 -13.34 7.49
C ALA A 157 5.09 -13.93 8.64
N GLY A 158 4.53 -14.16 9.83
CA GLY A 158 5.22 -14.68 11.01
C GLY A 158 6.36 -13.77 11.49
N SER A 159 6.33 -12.50 11.13
CA SER A 159 7.41 -11.55 11.44
C SER A 159 7.27 -10.95 12.84
N ASN A 160 6.10 -11.02 13.45
CA ASN A 160 5.73 -10.32 14.69
C ASN A 160 6.02 -8.81 14.64
N LYS A 161 6.16 -8.24 13.44
CA LYS A 161 6.48 -6.83 13.21
C LYS A 161 5.56 -6.26 12.16
N ILE A 162 5.21 -5.01 12.32
CA ILE A 162 4.48 -4.24 11.33
C ILE A 162 5.40 -3.14 10.80
N PHE A 163 5.65 -3.20 9.51
CA PHE A 163 6.48 -2.25 8.78
C PHE A 163 5.60 -1.15 8.20
N TYR A 164 6.15 0.05 8.15
CA TYR A 164 5.50 1.20 7.57
C TYR A 164 6.49 2.04 6.77
N ILE A 165 6.03 2.54 5.62
CA ILE A 165 6.77 3.52 4.82
C ILE A 165 5.78 4.48 4.18
N LYS A 166 6.09 5.79 4.30
CA LYS A 166 5.39 6.91 3.68
C LYS A 166 6.31 7.59 2.69
N PHE A 167 5.85 7.80 1.48
CA PHE A 167 6.67 8.36 0.42
C PHE A 167 5.85 9.19 -0.57
N SER A 168 6.51 10.09 -1.29
CA SER A 168 5.95 10.86 -2.41
C SER A 168 6.68 10.53 -3.71
N LEU A 169 5.94 10.56 -4.81
CA LEU A 169 6.48 10.26 -6.13
C LEU A 169 7.12 11.51 -6.75
N PRO A 170 8.24 11.36 -7.52
CA PRO A 170 8.75 12.44 -8.35
C PRO A 170 7.75 12.77 -9.47
N ASP A 171 7.90 13.92 -10.11
CA ASP A 171 7.05 14.33 -11.24
C ASP A 171 7.07 13.30 -12.39
N THR A 172 8.22 12.64 -12.59
CA THR A 172 8.38 11.57 -13.58
C THR A 172 9.18 10.42 -12.99
N LEU A 173 8.65 9.20 -13.04
CA LEU A 173 9.39 7.98 -12.67
C LEU A 173 10.28 7.55 -13.83
N PRO A 174 11.58 7.27 -13.60
CA PRO A 174 12.48 6.78 -14.65
C PRO A 174 12.07 5.39 -15.16
N GLU A 175 12.47 5.08 -16.40
CA GLU A 175 12.24 3.79 -17.03
C GLU A 175 13.38 2.81 -16.70
N LYS A 176 13.35 2.22 -15.48
CA LYS A 176 14.36 1.28 -14.96
C LYS A 176 13.79 -0.10 -14.68
N ASP A 177 12.67 -0.46 -15.30
CA ASP A 177 11.94 -1.68 -14.97
C ASP A 177 12.73 -2.95 -15.31
N ASP A 178 13.56 -2.91 -16.37
CA ASP A 178 14.42 -4.03 -16.75
C ASP A 178 15.60 -4.18 -15.78
N GLU A 179 16.23 -3.07 -15.35
CA GLU A 179 17.27 -3.08 -14.33
C GLU A 179 16.74 -3.64 -13.00
N LEU A 180 15.55 -3.22 -12.59
CA LEU A 180 14.88 -3.76 -11.40
C LEU A 180 14.64 -5.27 -11.52
N GLN A 181 14.18 -5.74 -12.68
CA GLN A 181 13.92 -7.16 -12.92
C GLN A 181 15.19 -7.99 -12.83
N GLU A 182 16.30 -7.53 -13.40
CA GLU A 182 17.60 -8.21 -13.34
C GLU A 182 18.15 -8.26 -11.91
N LEU A 183 18.06 -7.14 -11.19
CA LEU A 183 18.50 -7.08 -9.79
C LEU A 183 17.72 -8.08 -8.90
N LEU A 184 16.42 -8.20 -9.11
CA LEU A 184 15.59 -9.13 -8.36
C LEU A 184 15.94 -10.60 -8.65
N LYS A 185 16.25 -10.95 -9.89
CA LYS A 185 16.71 -12.31 -10.25
C LYS A 185 18.05 -12.65 -9.59
N THR A 186 19.01 -11.74 -9.65
CA THR A 186 20.33 -11.93 -9.06
C THR A 186 20.24 -12.14 -7.55
N THR A 187 19.38 -11.39 -6.87
CA THR A 187 19.17 -11.51 -5.43
C THR A 187 18.55 -12.86 -5.04
N GLU A 188 17.61 -13.37 -5.83
CA GLU A 188 16.98 -14.68 -5.61
C GLU A 188 18.03 -15.82 -5.77
N THR A 189 18.83 -15.79 -6.84
CA THR A 189 19.89 -16.76 -7.09
C THR A 189 20.91 -16.81 -5.95
N ASN A 190 21.34 -15.65 -5.44
CA ASN A 190 22.29 -15.57 -4.33
C ASN A 190 21.74 -16.12 -3.01
N GLN A 191 20.43 -15.96 -2.75
CA GLN A 191 19.78 -16.52 -1.57
C GLN A 191 19.65 -18.06 -1.65
N GLU A 192 19.43 -18.61 -2.82
CA GLU A 192 19.38 -20.07 -3.02
C GLU A 192 20.76 -20.72 -2.82
N ILE A 193 21.84 -20.07 -3.24
CA ILE A 193 23.22 -20.56 -3.07
C ILE A 193 23.63 -20.53 -1.57
N THR A 194 23.17 -19.54 -0.82
CA THR A 194 23.54 -19.38 0.60
C THR A 194 22.79 -20.34 1.53
N ASN A 195 21.67 -20.90 1.07
CA ASN A 195 20.82 -21.84 1.83
C ASN A 195 21.11 -23.33 1.50
N GLN A 196 22.10 -23.63 0.67
CA GLN A 196 22.66 -24.97 0.40
C GLN A 196 23.94 -25.20 1.22
#